data_83dee7ca6daae6c0e56fc38af935009a
#
_entry.id   83dee7ca6daae6c0e56fc38af935009a
#
_cell.length_a   1.000
_cell.length_b   1.000
_cell.length_c   1.000
_cell.angle_alpha   90.00
_cell.angle_beta   90.00
_cell.angle_gamma   90.00
#
_symmetry.space_group_name_H-M   'P 1'
#
loop_
_entity.id
_entity.type
_entity.pdbx_description
1 polymer ?
#
loop_
_entity_poly.entity_id
_entity_poly.type
_entity_poly.pdbx_seq_one_letter_code
_entity_poly.pdbx_strand_id
1 'polypeptide(L)'
;MASKGIKDMVAIVGMGCTPFGEHWDKGPDDLVIESTRDALAAAGMAKDDVDAYWLGTAMGAASGLTLARPLQLQGKPVTHVINHCATGSESIRGAAYAVASGAYDIAMAVGVE
;
A
#
# COMPACT_ATOMS: atom_id res chain seq x y z
N MET A 1 -31.58 5.26 -4.40
CA MET A 1 -30.85 6.46 -3.94
C MET A 1 -29.39 6.38 -4.36
N ALA A 2 -28.83 7.48 -4.85
CA ALA A 2 -27.41 7.52 -5.15
C ALA A 2 -26.60 7.55 -3.84
N SER A 3 -25.52 6.76 -3.78
CA SER A 3 -24.57 6.81 -2.67
C SER A 3 -23.87 8.17 -2.63
N LYS A 4 -23.61 8.68 -1.43
CA LYS A 4 -22.78 9.87 -1.23
C LYS A 4 -21.29 9.59 -1.48
N GLY A 5 -20.90 8.32 -1.57
CA GLY A 5 -19.51 7.90 -1.67
C GLY A 5 -18.72 8.24 -0.41
N ILE A 6 -17.39 8.34 -0.58
CA ILE A 6 -16.44 8.66 0.51
C ILE A 6 -15.80 10.04 0.33
N LYS A 7 -16.47 10.93 -0.38
CA LYS A 7 -15.96 12.29 -0.61
C LYS A 7 -15.61 12.97 0.71
N ASP A 8 -14.41 13.55 0.78
CA ASP A 8 -13.89 14.31 1.93
C ASP A 8 -13.71 13.48 3.23
N MET A 9 -13.72 12.13 3.14
CA MET A 9 -13.55 11.24 4.28
C MET A 9 -12.12 10.69 4.44
N VAL A 10 -11.29 10.81 3.40
CA VAL A 10 -9.93 10.26 3.37
C VAL A 10 -8.98 11.28 2.77
N ALA A 11 -7.78 11.38 3.33
CA ALA A 11 -6.70 12.20 2.81
C ALA A 11 -5.49 11.34 2.46
N ILE A 12 -4.79 11.66 1.37
CA ILE A 12 -3.48 11.10 1.06
C ILE A 12 -2.43 11.99 1.74
N VAL A 13 -1.70 11.42 2.70
CA VAL A 13 -0.76 12.17 3.54
C VAL A 13 0.70 11.95 3.16
N GLY A 14 1.00 10.94 2.37
CA GLY A 14 2.35 10.67 1.90
C GLY A 14 2.35 9.79 0.66
N MET A 15 3.39 9.92 -0.14
CA MET A 15 3.56 9.17 -1.37
C MET A 15 5.04 8.88 -1.60
N GLY A 16 5.35 7.70 -2.12
CA GLY A 16 6.69 7.28 -2.52
C GLY A 16 6.63 6.47 -3.79
N CYS A 17 7.67 6.59 -4.60
CA CYS A 17 7.77 5.85 -5.85
C CYS A 17 9.24 5.65 -6.20
N THR A 18 9.63 4.42 -6.53
CA THR A 18 10.95 4.17 -7.12
C THR A 18 11.03 4.80 -8.52
N PRO A 19 12.20 5.21 -8.99
CA PRO A 19 12.36 5.70 -10.36
C PRO A 19 11.83 4.69 -11.38
N PHE A 20 11.12 5.15 -12.41
CA PHE A 20 10.66 4.30 -13.49
C PHE A 20 11.82 3.82 -14.33
N GLY A 21 11.88 2.53 -14.58
CA GLY A 21 12.92 1.91 -15.38
C GLY A 21 13.18 0.47 -14.98
N GLU A 22 14.23 -0.10 -15.59
CA GLU A 22 14.69 -1.45 -15.28
C GLU A 22 15.70 -1.40 -14.13
N HIS A 23 15.41 -2.09 -13.04
CA HIS A 23 16.23 -2.15 -11.83
C HIS A 23 16.93 -3.52 -11.72
N TRP A 24 17.96 -3.73 -12.53
CA TRP A 24 18.68 -5.00 -12.58
C TRP A 24 19.45 -5.34 -11.29
N ASP A 25 19.71 -4.35 -10.46
CA ASP A 25 20.42 -4.45 -9.19
C ASP A 25 19.49 -4.61 -7.97
N LYS A 26 18.15 -4.60 -8.18
CA LYS A 26 17.16 -4.65 -7.11
C LYS A 26 16.16 -5.77 -7.30
N GLY A 27 15.78 -6.39 -6.19
CA GLY A 27 14.66 -7.30 -6.15
C GLY A 27 13.34 -6.61 -5.72
N PRO A 28 12.20 -7.35 -5.73
CA PRO A 28 10.93 -6.81 -5.27
C PRO A 28 10.98 -6.28 -3.82
N ASP A 29 11.72 -6.95 -2.95
CA ASP A 29 11.89 -6.55 -1.55
C ASP A 29 12.52 -5.15 -1.45
N ASP A 30 13.56 -4.87 -2.26
CA ASP A 30 14.24 -3.58 -2.27
C ASP A 30 13.31 -2.47 -2.76
N LEU A 31 12.52 -2.72 -3.80
CA LEU A 31 11.55 -1.78 -4.36
C LEU A 31 10.44 -1.44 -3.35
N VAL A 32 9.94 -2.45 -2.64
CA VAL A 32 8.95 -2.28 -1.57
C VAL A 32 9.51 -1.44 -0.44
N ILE A 33 10.71 -1.75 0.04
CA ILE A 33 11.35 -1.02 1.14
C ILE A 33 11.58 0.44 0.75
N GLU A 34 12.12 0.69 -0.44
CA GLU A 34 12.45 2.03 -0.91
C GLU A 34 11.19 2.90 -1.05
N SER A 35 10.18 2.43 -1.78
CA SER A 35 8.94 3.18 -1.98
C SER A 35 8.16 3.43 -0.68
N THR A 36 8.12 2.44 0.20
CA THR A 36 7.45 2.55 1.51
C THR A 36 8.17 3.54 2.42
N ARG A 37 9.50 3.48 2.49
CA ARG A 37 10.31 4.43 3.25
C ARG A 37 10.05 5.87 2.79
N ASP A 38 10.02 6.09 1.50
CA ASP A 38 9.82 7.43 0.93
C ASP A 38 8.40 7.94 1.22
N ALA A 39 7.37 7.08 1.14
CA ALA A 39 6.01 7.43 1.50
C ALA A 39 5.85 7.79 2.99
N LEU A 40 6.48 7.00 3.87
CA LEU A 40 6.46 7.26 5.32
C LEU A 40 7.19 8.55 5.66
N ALA A 41 8.35 8.80 5.04
CA ALA A 41 9.10 10.04 5.23
C ALA A 41 8.28 11.26 4.77
N ALA A 42 7.60 11.17 3.62
CA ALA A 42 6.71 12.22 3.12
C ALA A 42 5.53 12.50 4.07
N ALA A 43 5.02 11.46 4.73
CA ALA A 43 3.95 11.58 5.71
C ALA A 43 4.43 12.02 7.11
N GLY A 44 5.72 11.97 7.37
CA GLY A 44 6.26 12.19 8.72
C GLY A 44 5.88 11.10 9.71
N MET A 45 5.74 9.86 9.26
CA MET A 45 5.26 8.71 10.03
C MET A 45 6.29 7.59 10.07
N ALA A 46 6.20 6.74 11.10
CA ALA A 46 6.88 5.45 11.17
C ALA A 46 5.95 4.33 10.65
N LYS A 47 6.53 3.19 10.26
CA LYS A 47 5.73 2.03 9.82
C LYS A 47 4.76 1.52 10.88
N ASP A 48 5.09 1.68 12.15
CA ASP A 48 4.25 1.22 13.27
C ASP A 48 3.01 2.08 13.47
N ASP A 49 2.99 3.31 12.92
CA ASP A 49 1.82 4.19 12.91
C ASP A 49 0.75 3.72 11.92
N VAL A 50 1.11 2.89 10.95
CA VAL A 50 0.19 2.36 9.95
C VAL A 50 -0.56 1.17 10.53
N ASP A 51 -1.89 1.20 10.47
CA ASP A 51 -2.74 0.16 11.04
C ASP A 51 -2.89 -1.06 10.13
N ALA A 52 -2.96 -0.85 8.82
CA ALA A 52 -3.21 -1.90 7.83
C ALA A 52 -2.60 -1.57 6.48
N TYR A 53 -2.30 -2.61 5.72
CA TYR A 53 -1.63 -2.51 4.42
C TYR A 53 -2.43 -3.20 3.33
N TRP A 54 -2.40 -2.64 2.12
CA TRP A 54 -2.91 -3.24 0.88
C TRP A 54 -1.77 -3.41 -0.11
N LEU A 55 -1.49 -4.65 -0.48
CA LEU A 55 -0.49 -4.98 -1.49
C LEU A 55 -1.17 -5.24 -2.82
N GLY A 56 -0.82 -4.47 -3.84
CA GLY A 56 -1.21 -4.68 -5.23
C GLY A 56 -0.05 -5.26 -6.03
N THR A 57 -0.20 -6.50 -6.48
CA THR A 57 0.73 -7.15 -7.40
C THR A 57 0.01 -8.29 -8.13
N ALA A 58 0.21 -8.39 -9.43
CA ALA A 58 -0.46 -9.38 -10.26
C ALA A 58 0.38 -10.67 -10.42
N MET A 59 1.67 -10.54 -10.58
CA MET A 59 2.59 -11.64 -10.88
C MET A 59 3.66 -11.83 -9.78
N GLY A 60 3.91 -10.81 -8.98
CA GLY A 60 5.02 -10.77 -8.03
C GLY A 60 4.76 -11.47 -6.70
N ALA A 61 3.52 -11.90 -6.41
CA ALA A 61 3.20 -12.47 -5.10
C ALA A 61 1.99 -13.38 -5.10
N ALA A 62 1.99 -14.32 -4.16
CA ALA A 62 0.85 -15.19 -3.85
C ALA A 62 0.13 -14.78 -2.56
N SER A 63 0.68 -13.83 -1.78
CA SER A 63 0.08 -13.43 -0.49
C SER A 63 0.64 -12.10 0.02
N GLY A 64 0.05 -11.60 1.10
CA GLY A 64 0.54 -10.41 1.81
C GLY A 64 1.95 -10.55 2.41
N LEU A 65 2.51 -11.76 2.47
CA LEU A 65 3.88 -11.98 2.97
C LEU A 65 4.94 -11.27 2.12
N THR A 66 4.69 -11.06 0.84
CA THR A 66 5.58 -10.31 -0.05
C THR A 66 5.79 -8.86 0.44
N LEU A 67 4.83 -8.29 1.14
CA LEU A 67 4.97 -7.00 1.79
C LEU A 67 5.41 -7.12 3.25
N ALA A 68 4.79 -8.03 3.99
CA ALA A 68 5.01 -8.14 5.43
C ALA A 68 6.45 -8.53 5.79
N ARG A 69 7.08 -9.39 4.99
CA ARG A 69 8.43 -9.88 5.25
C ARG A 69 9.50 -8.78 5.09
N PRO A 70 9.62 -8.09 3.93
CA PRO A 70 10.66 -7.07 3.77
C PRO A 70 10.46 -5.87 4.71
N LEU A 71 9.22 -5.50 5.01
CA LEU A 71 8.93 -4.42 5.95
C LEU A 71 8.97 -4.87 7.41
N GLN A 72 9.15 -6.16 7.68
CA GLN A 72 9.17 -6.72 9.03
C GLN A 72 7.92 -6.31 9.85
N LEU A 73 6.75 -6.45 9.23
CA LEU A 73 5.48 -6.13 9.87
C LEU A 73 5.10 -7.20 10.89
N GLN A 74 4.72 -6.80 12.08
CA GLN A 74 4.26 -7.69 13.14
C GLN A 74 2.87 -7.26 13.59
N GLY A 75 1.93 -8.21 13.56
CA GLY A 75 0.55 -7.96 14.00
C GLY A 75 -0.23 -6.95 13.16
N LYS A 76 0.22 -6.67 11.93
CA LYS A 76 -0.45 -5.76 11.01
C LYS A 76 -1.12 -6.56 9.89
N PRO A 77 -2.40 -6.32 9.60
CA PRO A 77 -3.07 -6.98 8.49
C PRO A 77 -2.51 -6.50 7.14
N VAL A 78 -2.32 -7.44 6.22
CA VAL A 78 -1.93 -7.16 4.85
C VAL A 78 -2.92 -7.84 3.92
N THR A 79 -3.65 -7.06 3.13
CA THR A 79 -4.57 -7.56 2.11
C THR A 79 -3.87 -7.55 0.76
N HIS A 80 -3.80 -8.70 0.10
CA HIS A 80 -3.29 -8.82 -1.27
C HIS A 80 -4.44 -8.70 -2.26
N VAL A 81 -4.30 -7.83 -3.25
CA VAL A 81 -5.29 -7.61 -4.31
C VAL A 81 -4.69 -7.77 -5.68
N ILE A 82 -5.48 -8.27 -6.61
CA ILE A 82 -5.12 -8.47 -8.02
C ILE A 82 -6.30 -8.01 -8.88
N ASN A 83 -6.04 -7.16 -9.86
CA ASN A 83 -6.99 -6.79 -10.90
C ASN A 83 -6.26 -6.35 -12.19
N HIS A 84 -5.35 -7.19 -12.67
CA HIS A 84 -4.53 -6.91 -13.86
C HIS A 84 -3.94 -5.49 -13.81
N CYS A 85 -4.12 -4.70 -14.87
CA CYS A 85 -3.59 -3.33 -14.96
C CYS A 85 -4.20 -2.36 -13.94
N ALA A 86 -5.34 -2.69 -13.34
CA ALA A 86 -6.01 -1.90 -12.31
C ALA A 86 -5.62 -2.30 -10.88
N THR A 87 -4.66 -3.19 -10.70
CA THR A 87 -4.26 -3.72 -9.38
C THR A 87 -3.84 -2.62 -8.41
N GLY A 88 -3.04 -1.64 -8.85
CA GLY A 88 -2.66 -0.50 -8.01
C GLY A 88 -3.85 0.34 -7.57
N SER A 89 -4.80 0.58 -8.47
CA SER A 89 -6.05 1.30 -8.15
C SER A 89 -6.91 0.53 -7.15
N GLU A 90 -6.94 -0.81 -7.24
CA GLU A 90 -7.64 -1.65 -6.27
C GLU A 90 -7.03 -1.57 -4.87
N SER A 91 -5.70 -1.55 -4.76
CA SER A 91 -5.05 -1.42 -3.45
C SER A 91 -5.36 -0.06 -2.81
N ILE A 92 -5.31 1.03 -3.57
CA ILE A 92 -5.66 2.36 -3.08
C ILE A 92 -7.15 2.42 -2.67
N ARG A 93 -8.03 1.87 -3.51
CA ARG A 93 -9.47 1.83 -3.23
C ARG A 93 -9.79 1.07 -1.94
N GLY A 94 -9.18 -0.09 -1.76
CA GLY A 94 -9.35 -0.90 -0.55
C GLY A 94 -8.89 -0.18 0.71
N ALA A 95 -7.70 0.43 0.68
CA ALA A 95 -7.18 1.22 1.79
C ALA A 95 -8.08 2.42 2.11
N ALA A 96 -8.53 3.15 1.08
CA ALA A 96 -9.43 4.30 1.25
C ALA A 96 -10.76 3.91 1.89
N TYR A 97 -11.37 2.81 1.44
CA TYR A 97 -12.63 2.33 2.03
C TYR A 97 -12.47 1.88 3.47
N ALA A 98 -11.34 1.25 3.81
CA ALA A 98 -11.06 0.81 5.17
C ALA A 98 -10.94 2.00 6.14
N VAL A 99 -10.27 3.08 5.72
CA VAL A 99 -10.18 4.31 6.51
C VAL A 99 -11.55 5.00 6.59
N ALA A 100 -12.24 5.15 5.47
CA ALA A 100 -13.55 5.80 5.42
C ALA A 100 -14.61 5.06 6.25
N SER A 101 -14.50 3.74 6.38
CA SER A 101 -15.41 2.92 7.21
C SER A 101 -15.16 3.06 8.71
N GLY A 102 -14.04 3.65 9.11
CA GLY A 102 -13.62 3.71 10.52
C GLY A 102 -12.95 2.45 11.04
N ALA A 103 -12.67 1.46 10.17
CA ALA A 103 -11.96 0.24 10.59
C ALA A 103 -10.50 0.53 10.97
N TYR A 104 -9.88 1.49 10.31
CA TYR A 104 -8.50 1.91 10.53
C TYR A 104 -8.39 3.43 10.40
N ASP A 105 -7.47 4.04 11.14
CA ASP A 105 -7.18 5.46 11.03
C ASP A 105 -6.14 5.73 9.92
N ILE A 106 -5.14 4.87 9.79
CA ILE A 106 -4.06 5.01 8.82
C ILE A 106 -3.88 3.69 8.07
N ALA A 107 -3.97 3.75 6.75
CA ALA A 107 -3.76 2.62 5.86
C ALA A 107 -2.75 2.96 4.77
N MET A 108 -1.97 1.97 4.34
CA MET A 108 -1.01 2.13 3.26
C MET A 108 -1.34 1.19 2.10
N ALA A 109 -1.34 1.72 0.90
CA ALA A 109 -1.40 0.95 -0.34
C ALA A 109 -0.02 0.90 -0.98
N VAL A 110 0.45 -0.28 -1.33
CA VAL A 110 1.76 -0.52 -1.95
C VAL A 110 1.58 -1.36 -3.20
N GLY A 111 2.19 -0.94 -4.29
CA GLY A 111 2.25 -1.71 -5.54
C GLY A 111 3.69 -2.10 -5.86
N VAL A 112 3.87 -3.33 -6.32
CA VAL A 112 5.15 -3.84 -6.83
C VAL A 112 4.90 -4.89 -7.91
N GLU A 113 5.77 -4.90 -8.93
CA GLU A 113 5.69 -5.90 -10.00
C GLU A 113 7.09 -6.35 -10.44
#